data_dfdd14f8cae95ebd4ae2c8a8413d47b9
#
_entry.id   dfdd14f8cae95ebd4ae2c8a8413d47b9
#
_cell.length_a   1.000
_cell.length_b   1.000
_cell.length_c   1.000
_cell.angle_alpha   90.00
_cell.angle_beta   90.00
_cell.angle_gamma   90.00
#
_symmetry.space_group_name_H-M   'P 1'
#
loop_
_entity.id
_entity.type
_entity.pdbx_description
1 polymer ?
#
loop_
_entity_poly.entity_id
_entity_poly.type
_entity_poly.pdbx_seq_one_letter_code
_entity_poly.pdbx_strand_id
1 'polypeptide(L)'
;MVSTKSKWDFLVIGLALFAIFFGAGNLIFPPFLGMTAGDEWPVAFGCFVLIDVVITCLGLFALNRAGGSTAAIEGTLGRRAGLLINSAAVLCTGVIIASPRTAATTFEMTVIPLAGDAVGLLPFSLVFFAVVFALTIRQSKVVDIIGKILTPLLVAAIVVLVAVGIASPIGPIGTATSATVAQDGISAGYQAMDILCIAGFAVLLQDAVISHGHRSRRSQLPVVTKACLVAAVLLTLIYGGLTYLGATASLTLDPALSQAQLLVQITRTLLGGTGVLLLGVIVGLACLTTAIGLIGASAAFFERVTGGKLRYPVGVVIAITASILICNLGLTNIINLASPILAIICPPYMITVVLLLFIRHIHSTWVFKGAAGGALVASVAITLHTTFGVWGTIEALPLYSFGFAWLPPALAGALAGWMLSYAFGYQNDLVRDPLHQVAEEARTEEPCADVVSAEADADFGTDEAARQAETAPAPVAVGAAGSAGATVVAAGETAGNPAESAHGGGPENLGGHLPHHRAHHGSGHGHGTAPGHFPPSASPLRHRAEGAKFMVANPKRQSPHPGRHHRGL
;
A
#
# COMPACT_ATOMS: atom_id res chain seq x y z
N MET A 1 20.80 18.01 -13.06
CA MET A 1 20.90 19.20 -12.17
C MET A 1 20.87 18.71 -10.75
N VAL A 2 21.95 18.85 -9.98
CA VAL A 2 21.98 18.51 -8.55
C VAL A 2 21.24 19.65 -7.84
N SER A 3 20.08 19.35 -7.26
CA SER A 3 19.34 20.31 -6.45
C SER A 3 20.19 20.69 -5.25
N THR A 4 20.35 21.98 -5.01
CA THR A 4 21.01 22.50 -3.80
C THR A 4 20.09 22.21 -2.60
N LYS A 5 20.66 21.70 -1.50
CA LYS A 5 19.95 21.43 -0.24
C LYS A 5 19.12 22.63 0.20
N SER A 6 17.81 22.44 0.35
CA SER A 6 16.91 23.46 0.87
C SER A 6 16.51 23.13 2.32
N LYS A 7 16.28 24.17 3.12
CA LYS A 7 15.74 24.02 4.48
C LYS A 7 14.34 23.42 4.50
N TRP A 8 13.63 23.44 3.36
CA TRP A 8 12.26 22.98 3.18
C TRP A 8 12.15 21.58 2.55
N ASP A 9 13.29 20.91 2.23
CA ASP A 9 13.29 19.59 1.59
C ASP A 9 12.46 18.57 2.38
N PHE A 10 12.53 18.61 3.72
CA PHE A 10 11.75 17.72 4.58
C PHE A 10 10.23 17.89 4.39
N LEU A 11 9.75 19.11 4.09
CA LEU A 11 8.33 19.37 3.86
C LEU A 11 7.90 18.80 2.50
N VAL A 12 8.69 19.04 1.45
CA VAL A 12 8.40 18.51 0.10
C VAL A 12 8.42 16.98 0.11
N ILE A 13 9.44 16.39 0.74
CA ILE A 13 9.55 14.93 0.87
C ILE A 13 8.46 14.37 1.78
N GLY A 14 8.07 15.09 2.85
CA GLY A 14 6.97 14.70 3.74
C GLY A 14 5.60 14.72 3.04
N LEU A 15 5.34 15.71 2.20
CA LEU A 15 4.14 15.76 1.36
C LEU A 15 4.13 14.63 0.30
N ALA A 16 5.29 14.34 -0.29
CA ALA A 16 5.43 13.22 -1.22
C ALA A 16 5.20 11.88 -0.49
N LEU A 17 5.73 11.73 0.72
CA LEU A 17 5.52 10.54 1.55
C LEU A 17 4.05 10.39 1.96
N PHE A 18 3.39 11.47 2.37
CA PHE A 18 1.95 11.49 2.60
C PHE A 18 1.18 10.98 1.37
N ALA A 19 1.54 11.46 0.18
CA ALA A 19 0.92 11.06 -1.08
C ALA A 19 1.09 9.57 -1.39
N ILE A 20 2.24 8.99 -1.02
CA ILE A 20 2.53 7.57 -1.21
C ILE A 20 1.69 6.70 -0.25
N PHE A 21 1.54 7.12 1.01
CA PHE A 21 0.72 6.41 1.99
C PHE A 21 -0.78 6.55 1.73
N PHE A 22 -1.22 7.68 1.19
CA PHE A 22 -2.64 7.97 1.05
C PHE A 22 -3.26 7.19 -0.13
N GLY A 23 -3.64 5.94 0.11
CA GLY A 23 -4.22 5.03 -0.86
C GLY A 23 -5.74 4.85 -0.73
N ALA A 24 -6.31 3.99 -1.59
CA ALA A 24 -7.75 3.68 -1.61
C ALA A 24 -8.27 3.14 -0.26
N GLY A 25 -7.48 2.29 0.42
CA GLY A 25 -7.85 1.74 1.73
C GLY A 25 -8.01 2.81 2.79
N ASN A 26 -7.03 3.71 2.85
CA ASN A 26 -6.95 4.79 3.83
C ASN A 26 -8.07 5.82 3.68
N LEU A 27 -8.77 5.80 2.56
CA LEU A 27 -9.91 6.64 2.29
C LEU A 27 -11.21 6.04 2.80
N ILE A 28 -11.40 4.72 2.70
CA ILE A 28 -12.68 4.07 2.97
C ILE A 28 -12.81 3.49 4.39
N PHE A 29 -11.69 3.11 5.03
CA PHE A 29 -11.75 2.52 6.38
C PHE A 29 -12.03 3.53 7.49
N PRO A 30 -11.43 4.73 7.55
CA PRO A 30 -11.68 5.67 8.63
C PRO A 30 -13.16 6.08 8.77
N PRO A 31 -13.91 6.44 7.69
CA PRO A 31 -15.33 6.75 7.82
C PRO A 31 -16.15 5.57 8.31
N PHE A 32 -15.87 4.37 7.79
CA PHE A 32 -16.58 3.16 8.20
C PHE A 32 -16.33 2.83 9.67
N LEU A 33 -15.08 2.95 10.11
CA LEU A 33 -14.68 2.77 11.50
C LEU A 33 -15.41 3.77 12.42
N GLY A 34 -15.51 5.03 12.02
CA GLY A 34 -16.25 6.05 12.75
C GLY A 34 -17.73 5.73 12.89
N MET A 35 -18.35 5.25 11.79
CA MET A 35 -19.76 4.88 11.78
C MET A 35 -20.05 3.71 12.72
N THR A 36 -19.22 2.67 12.74
CA THR A 36 -19.40 1.49 13.59
C THR A 36 -19.03 1.72 15.05
N ALA A 37 -18.05 2.59 15.31
CA ALA A 37 -17.61 2.93 16.66
C ALA A 37 -18.47 4.00 17.35
N GLY A 38 -19.29 4.76 16.61
CA GLY A 38 -20.19 5.74 17.18
C GLY A 38 -19.48 6.71 18.15
N ASP A 39 -19.96 6.81 19.38
CA ASP A 39 -19.40 7.65 20.44
C ASP A 39 -18.00 7.22 20.92
N GLU A 40 -17.61 5.97 20.68
CA GLU A 40 -16.26 5.45 20.95
C GLU A 40 -15.28 5.65 19.75
N TRP A 41 -15.66 6.43 18.73
CA TRP A 41 -14.80 6.68 17.57
C TRP A 41 -13.38 7.15 17.90
N PRO A 42 -13.10 7.92 19.00
CA PRO A 42 -11.73 8.32 19.31
C PRO A 42 -10.83 7.14 19.69
N VAL A 43 -11.40 6.09 20.33
CA VAL A 43 -10.67 4.86 20.67
C VAL A 43 -10.34 4.07 19.41
N ALA A 44 -11.34 3.85 18.57
CA ALA A 44 -11.17 3.18 17.27
C ALA A 44 -10.12 3.88 16.41
N PHE A 45 -10.23 5.21 16.29
CA PHE A 45 -9.30 6.05 15.55
C PHE A 45 -7.88 5.99 16.12
N GLY A 46 -7.72 6.06 17.46
CA GLY A 46 -6.42 5.94 18.11
C GLY A 46 -5.73 4.61 17.81
N CYS A 47 -6.48 3.50 17.84
CA CYS A 47 -5.99 2.17 17.47
C CYS A 47 -5.62 2.07 15.99
N PHE A 48 -6.43 2.65 15.11
CA PHE A 48 -6.14 2.72 13.67
C PHE A 48 -4.85 3.50 13.39
N VAL A 49 -4.72 4.72 13.94
CA VAL A 49 -3.54 5.57 13.76
C VAL A 49 -2.28 4.93 14.33
N LEU A 50 -2.39 4.21 15.46
CA LEU A 50 -1.26 3.50 16.06
C LEU A 50 -0.66 2.50 15.07
N ILE A 51 -1.50 1.73 14.36
CA ILE A 51 -1.03 0.72 13.39
C ILE A 51 -0.60 1.37 12.09
N ASP A 52 -1.50 2.13 11.48
CA ASP A 52 -1.35 2.57 10.10
C ASP A 52 -0.36 3.73 9.97
N VAL A 53 -0.33 4.64 10.94
CA VAL A 53 0.53 5.84 10.89
C VAL A 53 1.76 5.69 11.77
N VAL A 54 1.59 5.41 13.07
CA VAL A 54 2.72 5.48 14.02
C VAL A 54 3.70 4.34 13.77
N ILE A 55 3.23 3.08 13.77
CA ILE A 55 4.11 1.91 13.58
C ILE A 55 4.70 1.91 12.17
N THR A 56 3.93 2.30 11.17
CA THR A 56 4.39 2.39 9.77
C THR A 56 5.47 3.45 9.60
N CYS A 57 5.31 4.66 10.13
CA CYS A 57 6.35 5.70 10.09
C CYS A 57 7.60 5.31 10.89
N LEU A 58 7.44 4.70 12.07
CA LEU A 58 8.57 4.17 12.84
C LEU A 58 9.29 3.06 12.08
N GLY A 59 8.55 2.18 11.41
CA GLY A 59 9.09 1.13 10.57
C GLY A 59 9.87 1.66 9.37
N LEU A 60 9.33 2.67 8.71
CA LEU A 60 10.00 3.34 7.61
C LEU A 60 11.31 4.01 8.07
N PHE A 61 11.30 4.68 9.23
CA PHE A 61 12.50 5.22 9.85
C PHE A 61 13.53 4.11 10.19
N ALA A 62 13.07 3.00 10.78
CA ALA A 62 13.91 1.86 11.13
C ALA A 62 14.58 1.24 9.89
N LEU A 63 13.82 1.02 8.82
CA LEU A 63 14.35 0.50 7.56
C LEU A 63 15.36 1.45 6.92
N ASN A 64 15.07 2.75 6.88
CA ASN A 64 16.04 3.73 6.36
C ASN A 64 17.34 3.76 7.17
N ARG A 65 17.24 3.59 8.50
CA ARG A 65 18.41 3.47 9.38
C ARG A 65 19.18 2.17 9.14
N ALA A 66 18.52 1.09 8.76
CA ALA A 66 19.10 -0.23 8.48
C ALA A 66 19.58 -0.41 7.03
N GLY A 67 19.52 0.64 6.19
CA GLY A 67 20.00 0.56 4.80
C GLY A 67 18.95 0.77 3.72
N GLY A 68 17.67 0.95 4.09
CA GLY A 68 16.61 1.35 3.17
C GLY A 68 16.14 0.27 2.19
N SER A 69 16.29 -1.03 2.51
CA SER A 69 15.92 -2.09 1.58
C SER A 69 15.26 -3.30 2.27
N THR A 70 14.59 -4.13 1.46
CA THR A 70 14.07 -5.46 1.89
C THR A 70 15.16 -6.36 2.47
N ALA A 71 16.42 -6.16 2.06
CA ALA A 71 17.57 -6.90 2.57
C ALA A 71 17.76 -6.76 4.09
N ALA A 72 17.34 -5.64 4.69
CA ALA A 72 17.40 -5.47 6.14
C ALA A 72 16.50 -6.48 6.88
N ILE A 73 15.30 -6.75 6.37
CA ILE A 73 14.38 -7.76 6.92
C ILE A 73 14.92 -9.18 6.66
N GLU A 74 15.48 -9.41 5.47
CA GLU A 74 16.07 -10.69 5.10
C GLU A 74 17.30 -11.03 5.94
N GLY A 75 18.15 -10.04 6.25
CA GLY A 75 19.31 -10.20 7.10
C GLY A 75 18.95 -10.57 8.54
N THR A 76 17.92 -9.95 9.12
CA THR A 76 17.53 -10.20 10.51
C THR A 76 16.78 -11.52 10.72
N LEU A 77 15.89 -11.90 9.79
CA LEU A 77 15.14 -13.16 9.86
C LEU A 77 15.88 -14.34 9.23
N GLY A 78 16.97 -14.07 8.51
CA GLY A 78 17.64 -15.00 7.63
C GLY A 78 16.95 -15.10 6.27
N ARG A 79 17.76 -15.40 5.23
CA ARG A 79 17.36 -15.31 3.81
C ARG A 79 16.04 -16.02 3.49
N ARG A 80 15.77 -17.21 4.02
CA ARG A 80 14.55 -17.97 3.71
C ARG A 80 13.30 -17.37 4.36
N ALA A 81 13.35 -17.09 5.67
CA ALA A 81 12.21 -16.55 6.39
C ALA A 81 11.92 -15.10 5.98
N GLY A 82 12.95 -14.26 5.82
CA GLY A 82 12.80 -12.90 5.33
C GLY A 82 12.25 -12.84 3.91
N LEU A 83 12.68 -13.74 3.02
CA LEU A 83 12.13 -13.83 1.67
C LEU A 83 10.66 -14.27 1.68
N LEU A 84 10.28 -15.21 2.53
CA LEU A 84 8.88 -15.66 2.66
C LEU A 84 7.98 -14.53 3.13
N ILE A 85 8.35 -13.81 4.19
CA ILE A 85 7.53 -12.73 4.74
C ILE A 85 7.43 -11.53 3.78
N ASN A 86 8.53 -11.17 3.10
CA ASN A 86 8.51 -10.14 2.07
C ASN A 86 7.67 -10.57 0.84
N SER A 87 7.77 -11.84 0.43
CA SER A 87 6.94 -12.37 -0.68
C SER A 87 5.46 -12.36 -0.31
N ALA A 88 5.12 -12.74 0.92
CA ALA A 88 3.73 -12.67 1.41
C ALA A 88 3.21 -11.22 1.42
N ALA A 89 4.01 -10.26 1.91
CA ALA A 89 3.66 -8.86 1.90
C ALA A 89 3.42 -8.34 0.46
N VAL A 90 4.33 -8.64 -0.46
CA VAL A 90 4.21 -8.24 -1.88
C VAL A 90 3.04 -8.92 -2.58
N LEU A 91 2.74 -10.18 -2.28
CA LEU A 91 1.56 -10.86 -2.82
C LEU A 91 0.26 -10.21 -2.32
N CYS A 92 0.18 -9.89 -1.03
CA CYS A 92 -0.99 -9.21 -0.47
C CYS A 92 -1.20 -7.84 -1.11
N THR A 93 -0.14 -7.04 -1.21
CA THR A 93 -0.25 -5.67 -1.71
C THR A 93 -0.40 -5.61 -3.23
N GLY A 94 0.34 -6.41 -3.97
CA GLY A 94 0.43 -6.28 -5.43
C GLY A 94 -0.45 -7.22 -6.25
N VAL A 95 -0.99 -8.29 -5.65
CA VAL A 95 -1.68 -9.33 -6.44
C VAL A 95 -3.03 -9.71 -5.86
N ILE A 96 -3.09 -10.05 -4.55
CA ILE A 96 -4.25 -10.72 -3.97
C ILE A 96 -5.26 -9.76 -3.36
N ILE A 97 -4.81 -8.65 -2.72
CA ILE A 97 -5.70 -7.80 -1.93
C ILE A 97 -5.73 -6.36 -2.46
N ALA A 98 -4.60 -5.62 -2.42
CA ALA A 98 -4.65 -4.19 -2.68
C ALA A 98 -4.96 -3.86 -4.14
N SER A 99 -4.32 -4.51 -5.12
CA SER A 99 -4.58 -4.26 -6.54
C SER A 99 -6.02 -4.56 -6.96
N PRO A 100 -6.62 -5.74 -6.66
CA PRO A 100 -8.02 -5.97 -7.00
C PRO A 100 -8.97 -5.03 -6.25
N ARG A 101 -8.64 -4.66 -5.01
CA ARG A 101 -9.43 -3.70 -4.22
C ARG A 101 -9.46 -2.31 -4.84
N THR A 102 -8.35 -1.82 -5.45
CA THR A 102 -8.36 -0.51 -6.14
C THR A 102 -9.39 -0.45 -7.25
N ALA A 103 -9.52 -1.50 -8.06
CA ALA A 103 -10.51 -1.57 -9.13
C ALA A 103 -11.94 -1.65 -8.57
N ALA A 104 -12.18 -2.50 -7.56
CA ALA A 104 -13.50 -2.63 -6.93
C ALA A 104 -13.92 -1.31 -6.24
N THR A 105 -13.01 -0.63 -5.55
CA THR A 105 -13.28 0.70 -4.95
C THR A 105 -13.60 1.74 -6.01
N THR A 106 -12.86 1.77 -7.11
CA THR A 106 -13.14 2.67 -8.24
C THR A 106 -14.53 2.39 -8.81
N PHE A 107 -14.90 1.13 -8.96
CA PHE A 107 -16.22 0.75 -9.44
C PHE A 107 -17.33 1.29 -8.54
N GLU A 108 -17.24 1.04 -7.23
CA GLU A 108 -18.25 1.49 -6.27
C GLU A 108 -18.31 3.01 -6.09
N MET A 109 -17.17 3.70 -6.16
CA MET A 109 -17.12 5.16 -5.92
C MET A 109 -17.31 6.00 -7.17
N THR A 110 -17.03 5.46 -8.36
CA THR A 110 -17.08 6.22 -9.61
C THR A 110 -18.19 5.70 -10.54
N VAL A 111 -18.20 4.40 -10.81
CA VAL A 111 -19.10 3.83 -11.84
C VAL A 111 -20.53 3.71 -11.33
N ILE A 112 -20.73 3.15 -10.15
CA ILE A 112 -22.09 2.98 -9.58
C ILE A 112 -22.80 4.34 -9.41
N PRO A 113 -22.19 5.40 -8.85
CA PRO A 113 -22.84 6.70 -8.72
C PRO A 113 -23.21 7.38 -10.04
N LEU A 114 -22.49 7.08 -11.14
CA LEU A 114 -22.66 7.70 -12.46
C LEU A 114 -23.57 6.89 -13.39
N ALA A 115 -23.41 5.59 -13.43
CA ALA A 115 -24.03 4.70 -14.39
C ALA A 115 -25.03 3.71 -13.75
N GLY A 116 -25.13 3.67 -12.42
CA GLY A 116 -25.93 2.67 -11.72
C GLY A 116 -25.52 1.26 -12.10
N ASP A 117 -26.51 0.39 -12.30
CA ASP A 117 -26.30 -1.01 -12.68
C ASP A 117 -26.09 -1.24 -14.19
N ALA A 118 -25.99 -0.16 -14.99
CA ALA A 118 -25.82 -0.26 -16.45
C ALA A 118 -24.48 -0.90 -16.85
N VAL A 119 -23.46 -0.78 -16.00
CA VAL A 119 -22.13 -1.35 -16.23
C VAL A 119 -21.84 -2.38 -15.15
N GLY A 120 -21.62 -3.64 -15.56
CA GLY A 120 -21.21 -4.70 -14.63
C GLY A 120 -19.76 -4.58 -14.17
N LEU A 121 -19.43 -5.17 -13.02
CA LEU A 121 -18.06 -5.17 -12.47
C LEU A 121 -17.05 -5.85 -13.39
N LEU A 122 -17.43 -6.95 -14.06
CA LEU A 122 -16.53 -7.70 -14.94
C LEU A 122 -16.07 -6.87 -16.16
N PRO A 123 -16.93 -6.28 -17.00
CA PRO A 123 -16.49 -5.45 -18.12
C PRO A 123 -15.69 -4.25 -17.65
N PHE A 124 -16.05 -3.62 -16.51
CA PHE A 124 -15.27 -2.53 -15.94
C PHE A 124 -13.87 -2.99 -15.53
N SER A 125 -13.74 -4.10 -14.80
CA SER A 125 -12.44 -4.62 -14.33
C SER A 125 -11.52 -4.97 -15.50
N LEU A 126 -12.06 -5.52 -16.59
CA LEU A 126 -11.29 -5.80 -17.81
C LEU A 126 -10.72 -4.52 -18.42
N VAL A 127 -11.54 -3.46 -18.54
CA VAL A 127 -11.08 -2.16 -19.08
C VAL A 127 -10.06 -1.52 -18.13
N PHE A 128 -10.34 -1.49 -16.83
CA PHE A 128 -9.44 -0.92 -15.83
C PHE A 128 -8.07 -1.58 -15.87
N PHE A 129 -8.02 -2.91 -15.82
CA PHE A 129 -6.75 -3.64 -15.83
C PHE A 129 -6.08 -3.68 -17.21
N ALA A 130 -6.81 -3.51 -18.32
CA ALA A 130 -6.19 -3.29 -19.63
C ALA A 130 -5.43 -1.96 -19.68
N VAL A 131 -5.99 -0.89 -19.09
CA VAL A 131 -5.29 0.39 -18.95
C VAL A 131 -4.07 0.25 -18.03
N VAL A 132 -4.23 -0.42 -16.87
CA VAL A 132 -3.12 -0.71 -15.96
C VAL A 132 -2.01 -1.49 -16.68
N PHE A 133 -2.34 -2.52 -17.46
CA PHE A 133 -1.38 -3.29 -18.25
C PHE A 133 -0.60 -2.42 -19.22
N ALA A 134 -1.30 -1.62 -20.02
CA ALA A 134 -0.68 -0.75 -21.04
C ALA A 134 0.29 0.26 -20.42
N LEU A 135 -0.05 0.83 -19.25
CA LEU A 135 0.75 1.82 -18.57
C LEU A 135 1.90 1.20 -17.75
N THR A 136 1.70 0.02 -17.18
CA THR A 136 2.73 -0.69 -16.39
C THR A 136 3.85 -1.23 -17.28
N ILE A 137 3.54 -1.83 -18.43
CA ILE A 137 4.56 -2.38 -19.34
C ILE A 137 5.44 -1.29 -19.93
N ARG A 138 4.88 -0.11 -20.24
CA ARG A 138 5.62 0.98 -20.86
C ARG A 138 6.39 1.86 -19.88
N GLN A 139 6.28 1.64 -18.57
CA GLN A 139 6.88 2.49 -17.51
C GLN A 139 6.69 3.99 -17.82
N SER A 140 5.48 4.36 -18.10
CA SER A 140 5.14 5.65 -18.69
C SER A 140 5.34 6.80 -17.69
N LYS A 141 6.06 7.86 -18.11
CA LYS A 141 6.15 9.14 -17.37
C LYS A 141 4.79 9.79 -17.11
N VAL A 142 3.75 9.35 -17.81
CA VAL A 142 2.37 9.82 -17.66
C VAL A 142 1.86 9.52 -16.24
N VAL A 143 2.22 8.38 -15.65
CA VAL A 143 1.84 7.98 -14.28
C VAL A 143 2.40 8.97 -13.26
N ASP A 144 3.67 9.37 -13.42
CA ASP A 144 4.31 10.34 -12.52
C ASP A 144 3.66 11.74 -12.60
N ILE A 145 3.27 12.15 -13.82
CA ILE A 145 2.61 13.44 -14.04
C ILE A 145 1.20 13.44 -13.43
N ILE A 146 0.43 12.37 -13.68
CA ILE A 146 -0.92 12.22 -13.12
C ILE A 146 -0.83 12.21 -11.59
N GLY A 147 0.08 11.45 -10.99
CA GLY A 147 0.25 11.40 -9.54
C GLY A 147 0.59 12.77 -8.94
N LYS A 148 1.48 13.55 -9.56
CA LYS A 148 1.88 14.87 -9.07
C LYS A 148 0.73 15.90 -9.03
N ILE A 149 -0.21 15.82 -9.97
CA ILE A 149 -1.35 16.74 -10.04
C ILE A 149 -2.53 16.20 -9.22
N LEU A 150 -2.77 14.89 -9.31
CA LEU A 150 -3.93 14.27 -8.74
C LEU A 150 -3.88 14.20 -7.21
N THR A 151 -2.70 13.95 -6.63
CA THR A 151 -2.57 13.87 -5.17
C THR A 151 -2.92 15.18 -4.46
N PRO A 152 -2.40 16.36 -4.85
CA PRO A 152 -2.84 17.62 -4.27
C PRO A 152 -4.35 17.86 -4.43
N LEU A 153 -4.92 17.48 -5.57
CA LEU A 153 -6.34 17.64 -5.83
C LEU A 153 -7.19 16.73 -4.93
N LEU A 154 -6.78 15.48 -4.75
CA LEU A 154 -7.42 14.53 -3.82
C LEU A 154 -7.37 15.05 -2.38
N VAL A 155 -6.20 15.51 -1.93
CA VAL A 155 -6.05 16.08 -0.60
C VAL A 155 -6.96 17.31 -0.42
N ALA A 156 -6.98 18.22 -1.39
CA ALA A 156 -7.84 19.38 -1.34
C ALA A 156 -9.32 19.00 -1.28
N ALA A 157 -9.76 18.04 -2.07
CA ALA A 157 -11.14 17.57 -2.07
C ALA A 157 -11.54 16.97 -0.71
N ILE A 158 -10.65 16.19 -0.08
CA ILE A 158 -10.92 15.59 1.23
C ILE A 158 -10.88 16.63 2.34
N VAL A 159 -9.95 17.58 2.30
CA VAL A 159 -9.90 18.68 3.26
C VAL A 159 -11.19 19.50 3.19
N VAL A 160 -11.69 19.79 1.98
CA VAL A 160 -12.98 20.46 1.81
C VAL A 160 -14.12 19.62 2.38
N LEU A 161 -14.17 18.32 2.06
CA LEU A 161 -15.19 17.39 2.57
C LEU A 161 -15.20 17.38 4.11
N VAL A 162 -14.03 17.23 4.73
CA VAL A 162 -13.86 17.21 6.19
C VAL A 162 -14.24 18.55 6.80
N ALA A 163 -13.80 19.67 6.22
CA ALA A 163 -14.12 21.01 6.72
C ALA A 163 -15.63 21.30 6.68
N VAL A 164 -16.30 20.96 5.58
CA VAL A 164 -17.75 21.09 5.44
C VAL A 164 -18.48 20.19 6.45
N GLY A 165 -18.04 18.95 6.62
CA GLY A 165 -18.69 18.04 7.55
C GLY A 165 -18.45 18.36 9.03
N ILE A 166 -17.35 19.02 9.39
CA ILE A 166 -17.14 19.59 10.73
C ILE A 166 -18.03 20.80 10.95
N ALA A 167 -18.18 21.67 9.93
CA ALA A 167 -19.03 22.85 10.00
C ALA A 167 -20.53 22.51 10.01
N SER A 168 -20.91 21.42 9.34
CA SER A 168 -22.30 20.96 9.21
C SER A 168 -22.36 19.44 9.40
N PRO A 169 -22.32 18.94 10.66
CA PRO A 169 -22.38 17.49 10.92
C PRO A 169 -23.64 16.86 10.34
N ILE A 170 -23.52 15.62 9.83
CA ILE A 170 -24.61 14.89 9.15
C ILE A 170 -25.76 14.60 10.13
N GLY A 171 -25.42 14.25 11.37
CA GLY A 171 -26.38 13.95 12.42
C GLY A 171 -25.73 13.79 13.79
N PRO A 172 -26.51 13.45 14.81
CA PRO A 172 -25.97 13.14 16.14
C PRO A 172 -25.19 11.82 16.09
N ILE A 173 -24.16 11.73 16.92
CA ILE A 173 -23.33 10.53 17.06
C ILE A 173 -24.11 9.51 17.90
N GLY A 174 -24.27 8.29 17.37
CA GLY A 174 -24.90 7.17 18.06
C GLY A 174 -23.93 6.43 18.98
N THR A 175 -24.46 5.46 19.72
CA THR A 175 -23.63 4.54 20.51
C THR A 175 -22.92 3.56 19.60
N ALA A 176 -21.76 3.03 20.06
CA ALA A 176 -21.02 2.00 19.33
C ALA A 176 -21.91 0.80 19.00
N THR A 177 -21.89 0.36 17.75
CA THR A 177 -22.58 -0.87 17.30
C THR A 177 -21.71 -2.11 17.47
N SER A 178 -20.39 -1.93 17.55
CA SER A 178 -19.41 -2.97 17.78
C SER A 178 -19.06 -3.08 19.26
N ALA A 179 -18.96 -4.31 19.77
CA ALA A 179 -18.45 -4.60 21.11
C ALA A 179 -16.91 -4.62 21.18
N THR A 180 -16.23 -4.55 20.03
CA THR A 180 -14.78 -4.74 19.88
C THR A 180 -14.11 -3.56 19.21
N VAL A 181 -14.51 -2.34 19.59
CA VAL A 181 -14.10 -1.07 18.96
C VAL A 181 -12.57 -0.94 18.78
N ALA A 182 -11.79 -1.32 19.79
CA ALA A 182 -10.32 -1.27 19.70
C ALA A 182 -9.76 -2.29 18.69
N GLN A 183 -10.30 -3.52 18.67
CA GLN A 183 -9.89 -4.55 17.70
C GLN A 183 -10.26 -4.15 16.27
N ASP A 184 -11.42 -3.52 16.08
CA ASP A 184 -11.86 -3.04 14.78
C ASP A 184 -10.92 -1.95 14.25
N GLY A 185 -10.47 -1.03 15.13
CA GLY A 185 -9.47 -0.03 14.80
C GLY A 185 -8.14 -0.64 14.35
N ILE A 186 -7.65 -1.66 15.06
CA ILE A 186 -6.44 -2.39 14.69
C ILE A 186 -6.61 -3.17 13.39
N SER A 187 -7.75 -3.85 13.22
CA SER A 187 -8.06 -4.58 12.00
C SER A 187 -8.14 -3.65 10.79
N ALA A 188 -8.76 -2.48 10.94
CA ALA A 188 -8.78 -1.45 9.91
C ALA A 188 -7.37 -0.96 9.54
N GLY A 189 -6.47 -0.81 10.54
CA GLY A 189 -5.07 -0.48 10.31
C GLY A 189 -4.33 -1.58 9.52
N TYR A 190 -4.58 -2.87 9.79
CA TYR A 190 -4.05 -3.96 8.98
C TYR A 190 -4.60 -3.92 7.55
N GLN A 191 -5.88 -3.60 7.40
CA GLN A 191 -6.55 -3.49 6.10
C GLN A 191 -6.01 -2.34 5.25
N ALA A 192 -5.49 -1.27 5.85
CA ALA A 192 -4.80 -0.21 5.13
C ALA A 192 -3.55 -0.72 4.40
N MET A 193 -2.85 -1.72 4.96
CA MET A 193 -1.68 -2.43 4.42
C MET A 193 -0.41 -1.59 4.28
N ASP A 194 -0.37 -0.38 4.78
CA ASP A 194 0.78 0.51 4.65
C ASP A 194 2.03 -0.09 5.27
N ILE A 195 1.88 -0.80 6.40
CA ILE A 195 2.97 -1.52 7.07
C ILE A 195 3.62 -2.58 6.16
N LEU A 196 2.88 -3.23 5.28
CA LEU A 196 3.41 -4.23 4.35
C LEU A 196 4.11 -3.60 3.14
N CYS A 197 3.83 -2.33 2.85
CA CYS A 197 4.43 -1.58 1.76
C CYS A 197 5.72 -0.85 2.16
N ILE A 198 6.06 -0.76 3.45
CA ILE A 198 7.17 0.09 3.94
C ILE A 198 8.52 -0.22 3.32
N ALA A 199 8.80 -1.48 2.97
CA ALA A 199 10.06 -1.85 2.33
C ALA A 199 10.21 -1.22 0.94
N GLY A 200 9.12 -1.15 0.16
CA GLY A 200 9.08 -0.41 -1.10
C GLY A 200 9.14 1.10 -0.90
N PHE A 201 8.41 1.61 0.08
CA PHE A 201 8.37 3.04 0.40
C PHE A 201 9.71 3.55 0.94
N ALA A 202 10.47 2.72 1.65
CA ALA A 202 11.81 3.07 2.13
C ALA A 202 12.77 3.34 0.97
N VAL A 203 12.70 2.55 -0.10
CA VAL A 203 13.50 2.77 -1.31
C VAL A 203 13.11 4.08 -1.98
N LEU A 204 11.81 4.32 -2.20
CA LEU A 204 11.32 5.55 -2.82
C LEU A 204 11.68 6.79 -2.00
N LEU A 205 11.58 6.70 -0.68
CA LEU A 205 11.95 7.78 0.23
C LEU A 205 13.47 8.06 0.17
N GLN A 206 14.29 7.02 0.13
CA GLN A 206 15.73 7.15 0.02
C GLN A 206 16.13 7.83 -1.29
N ASP A 207 15.52 7.41 -2.42
CA ASP A 207 15.76 8.03 -3.73
C ASP A 207 15.32 9.51 -3.74
N ALA A 208 14.18 9.83 -3.14
CA ALA A 208 13.72 11.21 -2.99
C ALA A 208 14.71 12.06 -2.16
N VAL A 209 15.21 11.54 -1.05
CA VAL A 209 16.17 12.24 -0.19
C VAL A 209 17.52 12.46 -0.90
N ILE A 210 18.00 11.47 -1.64
CA ILE A 210 19.24 11.55 -2.43
C ILE A 210 19.09 12.54 -3.58
N SER A 211 17.96 12.56 -4.29
CA SER A 211 17.70 13.50 -5.40
C SER A 211 17.66 14.96 -4.95
N HIS A 212 17.30 15.22 -3.68
CA HIS A 212 17.35 16.55 -3.05
C HIS A 212 18.75 16.90 -2.48
N GLY A 213 19.79 16.14 -2.83
CA GLY A 213 21.18 16.45 -2.47
C GLY A 213 21.65 15.92 -1.12
N HIS A 214 20.83 15.17 -0.39
CA HIS A 214 21.22 14.56 0.89
C HIS A 214 21.89 13.20 0.64
N ARG A 215 23.17 13.19 0.26
CA ARG A 215 23.90 11.97 -0.11
C ARG A 215 24.46 11.20 1.08
N SER A 216 24.86 11.89 2.17
CA SER A 216 25.43 11.23 3.36
C SER A 216 24.33 10.77 4.32
N ARG A 217 24.48 9.61 4.94
CA ARG A 217 23.51 9.07 5.92
C ARG A 217 23.26 10.03 7.10
N ARG A 218 24.27 10.77 7.52
CA ARG A 218 24.15 11.78 8.58
C ARG A 218 23.20 12.92 8.20
N SER A 219 23.16 13.29 6.91
CA SER A 219 22.24 14.32 6.40
C SER A 219 20.85 13.75 6.05
N GLN A 220 20.74 12.44 5.77
CA GLN A 220 19.46 11.80 5.42
C GLN A 220 18.55 11.62 6.62
N LEU A 221 19.06 11.09 7.75
CA LEU A 221 18.23 10.74 8.91
C LEU A 221 17.38 11.90 9.45
N PRO A 222 17.90 13.13 9.65
CA PRO A 222 17.07 14.25 10.12
C PRO A 222 15.98 14.64 9.12
N VAL A 223 16.26 14.53 7.82
CA VAL A 223 15.27 14.85 6.77
C VAL A 223 14.18 13.79 6.75
N VAL A 224 14.56 12.51 6.79
CA VAL A 224 13.61 11.37 6.87
C VAL A 224 12.73 11.49 8.10
N THR A 225 13.30 11.75 9.28
CA THR A 225 12.51 11.88 10.52
C THR A 225 11.49 13.01 10.43
N LYS A 226 11.90 14.18 9.94
CA LYS A 226 11.00 15.33 9.77
C LYS A 226 9.95 15.06 8.69
N ALA A 227 10.31 14.41 7.59
CA ALA A 227 9.38 14.04 6.53
C ALA A 227 8.32 13.03 7.02
N CYS A 228 8.74 12.00 7.78
CA CYS A 228 7.81 11.07 8.42
C CYS A 228 6.87 11.79 9.40
N LEU A 229 7.38 12.75 10.17
CA LEU A 229 6.54 13.52 11.09
C LEU A 229 5.50 14.37 10.35
N VAL A 230 5.89 15.03 9.24
CA VAL A 230 4.95 15.80 8.40
C VAL A 230 3.88 14.89 7.83
N ALA A 231 4.27 13.75 7.25
CA ALA A 231 3.31 12.78 6.72
C ALA A 231 2.37 12.25 7.82
N ALA A 232 2.91 11.87 8.98
CA ALA A 232 2.13 11.36 10.10
C ALA A 232 1.09 12.36 10.61
N VAL A 233 1.46 13.63 10.75
CA VAL A 233 0.53 14.68 11.19
C VAL A 233 -0.60 14.87 10.17
N LEU A 234 -0.26 14.95 8.87
CA LEU A 234 -1.26 15.13 7.82
C LEU A 234 -2.20 13.93 7.72
N LEU A 235 -1.66 12.70 7.76
CA LEU A 235 -2.47 11.47 7.76
C LEU A 235 -3.41 11.44 8.97
N THR A 236 -2.89 11.72 10.17
CA THR A 236 -3.68 11.72 11.41
C THR A 236 -4.83 12.74 11.34
N LEU A 237 -4.57 13.94 10.83
CA LEU A 237 -5.61 14.98 10.69
C LEU A 237 -6.71 14.58 9.70
N ILE A 238 -6.32 14.04 8.54
CA ILE A 238 -7.28 13.63 7.52
C ILE A 238 -8.08 12.42 7.98
N TYR A 239 -7.41 11.39 8.51
CA TYR A 239 -8.10 10.18 9.00
C TYR A 239 -9.01 10.50 10.19
N GLY A 240 -8.58 11.36 11.10
CA GLY A 240 -9.41 11.84 12.20
C GLY A 240 -10.67 12.56 11.73
N GLY A 241 -10.52 13.44 10.74
CA GLY A 241 -11.65 14.10 10.09
C GLY A 241 -12.61 13.12 9.43
N LEU A 242 -12.10 12.17 8.65
CA LEU A 242 -12.91 11.15 8.00
C LEU A 242 -13.61 10.23 9.00
N THR A 243 -12.92 9.83 10.09
CA THR A 243 -13.52 9.00 11.15
C THR A 243 -14.64 9.77 11.87
N TYR A 244 -14.41 11.05 12.16
CA TYR A 244 -15.44 11.93 12.73
C TYR A 244 -16.66 12.04 11.81
N LEU A 245 -16.47 12.23 10.50
CA LEU A 245 -17.59 12.25 9.54
C LEU A 245 -18.39 10.95 9.58
N GLY A 246 -17.72 9.81 9.65
CA GLY A 246 -18.36 8.51 9.82
C GLY A 246 -19.16 8.43 11.12
N ALA A 247 -18.61 8.90 12.24
CA ALA A 247 -19.30 8.91 13.52
C ALA A 247 -20.57 9.77 13.47
N THR A 248 -20.55 10.95 12.81
CA THR A 248 -21.73 11.80 12.64
C THR A 248 -22.78 11.19 11.70
N ALA A 249 -22.42 10.20 10.92
CA ALA A 249 -23.32 9.47 10.00
C ALA A 249 -24.00 8.26 10.68
N SER A 250 -23.55 7.84 11.86
CA SER A 250 -23.91 6.56 12.51
C SER A 250 -25.39 6.34 12.75
N LEU A 251 -26.19 7.37 13.00
CA LEU A 251 -27.64 7.31 13.19
C LEU A 251 -28.44 7.69 11.94
N THR A 252 -27.80 8.25 10.93
CA THR A 252 -28.48 8.88 9.80
C THR A 252 -28.40 8.02 8.53
N LEU A 253 -27.29 7.32 8.32
CA LEU A 253 -27.06 6.48 7.15
C LEU A 253 -27.27 5.00 7.47
N ASP A 254 -27.58 4.22 6.41
CA ASP A 254 -27.81 2.79 6.53
C ASP A 254 -26.51 2.05 6.94
N PRO A 255 -26.51 1.29 8.04
CA PRO A 255 -25.36 0.51 8.46
C PRO A 255 -25.00 -0.65 7.51
N ALA A 256 -25.87 -1.01 6.57
CA ALA A 256 -25.59 -2.06 5.57
C ALA A 256 -24.75 -1.57 4.38
N LEU A 257 -24.43 -0.27 4.31
CA LEU A 257 -23.58 0.28 3.24
C LEU A 257 -22.17 -0.30 3.30
N SER A 258 -21.60 -0.60 2.12
CA SER A 258 -20.17 -0.94 2.04
C SER A 258 -19.29 0.27 2.41
N GLN A 259 -18.02 0.02 2.73
CA GLN A 259 -17.07 1.08 3.10
C GLN A 259 -17.00 2.20 2.04
N ALA A 260 -16.98 1.83 0.77
CA ALA A 260 -16.92 2.79 -0.33
C ALA A 260 -18.27 3.53 -0.51
N GLN A 261 -19.38 2.81 -0.43
CA GLN A 261 -20.72 3.41 -0.54
C GLN A 261 -21.00 4.40 0.57
N LEU A 262 -20.56 4.11 1.79
CA LEU A 262 -20.66 5.03 2.93
C LEU A 262 -19.99 6.38 2.62
N LEU A 263 -18.77 6.38 2.13
CA LEU A 263 -18.06 7.62 1.80
C LEU A 263 -18.76 8.37 0.65
N VAL A 264 -19.30 7.67 -0.34
CA VAL A 264 -20.12 8.27 -1.41
C VAL A 264 -21.36 8.95 -0.83
N GLN A 265 -22.07 8.30 0.11
CA GLN A 265 -23.27 8.87 0.73
C GLN A 265 -22.94 10.06 1.64
N ILE A 266 -21.86 9.99 2.44
CA ILE A 266 -21.34 11.12 3.21
C ILE A 266 -21.07 12.30 2.26
N THR A 267 -20.35 12.06 1.16
CA THR A 267 -20.03 13.10 0.19
C THR A 267 -21.29 13.66 -0.49
N ARG A 268 -22.26 12.81 -0.81
CA ARG A 268 -23.54 13.23 -1.39
C ARG A 268 -24.33 14.12 -0.45
N THR A 269 -24.36 13.78 0.82
CA THR A 269 -25.07 14.57 1.85
C THR A 269 -24.42 15.94 2.07
N LEU A 270 -23.08 16.00 2.08
CA LEU A 270 -22.34 17.24 2.39
C LEU A 270 -22.11 18.14 1.18
N LEU A 271 -21.79 17.56 0.01
CA LEU A 271 -21.35 18.29 -1.20
C LEU A 271 -22.28 18.08 -2.41
N GLY A 272 -23.34 17.28 -2.26
CA GLY A 272 -24.27 16.97 -3.35
C GLY A 272 -23.69 16.10 -4.45
N GLY A 273 -24.44 15.98 -5.56
CA GLY A 273 -24.05 15.11 -6.69
C GLY A 273 -22.75 15.53 -7.39
N THR A 274 -22.48 16.84 -7.49
CA THR A 274 -21.23 17.37 -8.08
C THR A 274 -20.01 16.95 -7.25
N GLY A 275 -20.14 16.98 -5.90
CA GLY A 275 -19.09 16.51 -5.00
C GLY A 275 -18.79 15.03 -5.20
N VAL A 276 -19.83 14.19 -5.34
CA VAL A 276 -19.68 12.75 -5.60
C VAL A 276 -18.96 12.50 -6.93
N LEU A 277 -19.36 13.21 -8.00
CA LEU A 277 -18.70 13.08 -9.30
C LEU A 277 -17.21 13.45 -9.21
N LEU A 278 -16.89 14.60 -8.62
CA LEU A 278 -15.52 15.08 -8.51
C LEU A 278 -14.68 14.08 -7.68
N LEU A 279 -15.16 13.70 -6.49
CA LEU A 279 -14.46 12.75 -5.63
C LEU A 279 -14.28 11.39 -6.32
N GLY A 280 -15.32 10.88 -6.99
CA GLY A 280 -15.26 9.60 -7.72
C GLY A 280 -14.19 9.61 -8.81
N VAL A 281 -14.12 10.65 -9.64
CA VAL A 281 -13.09 10.78 -10.68
C VAL A 281 -11.69 10.83 -10.07
N ILE A 282 -11.48 11.65 -9.03
CA ILE A 282 -10.19 11.80 -8.37
C ILE A 282 -9.75 10.47 -7.73
N VAL A 283 -10.66 9.80 -7.01
CA VAL A 283 -10.37 8.50 -6.39
C VAL A 283 -10.12 7.43 -7.45
N GLY A 284 -10.89 7.40 -8.54
CA GLY A 284 -10.68 6.45 -9.63
C GLY A 284 -9.29 6.57 -10.26
N LEU A 285 -8.83 7.80 -10.50
CA LEU A 285 -7.49 8.05 -11.03
C LEU A 285 -6.41 7.71 -9.99
N ALA A 286 -6.62 8.01 -8.71
CA ALA A 286 -5.71 7.64 -7.63
C ALA A 286 -5.58 6.12 -7.50
N CYS A 287 -6.69 5.38 -7.55
CA CYS A 287 -6.72 3.93 -7.56
C CYS A 287 -5.98 3.35 -8.78
N LEU A 288 -6.15 3.97 -9.95
CA LEU A 288 -5.46 3.55 -11.17
C LEU A 288 -3.94 3.68 -11.03
N THR A 289 -3.44 4.82 -10.55
CA THR A 289 -2.00 5.03 -10.35
C THR A 289 -1.42 4.09 -9.28
N THR A 290 -2.17 3.84 -8.21
CA THR A 290 -1.81 2.89 -7.15
C THR A 290 -1.72 1.46 -7.71
N ALA A 291 -2.69 1.02 -8.50
CA ALA A 291 -2.68 -0.32 -9.12
C ALA A 291 -1.46 -0.52 -10.03
N ILE A 292 -1.12 0.50 -10.84
CA ILE A 292 0.06 0.47 -11.71
C ILE A 292 1.33 0.30 -10.88
N GLY A 293 1.48 1.10 -9.81
CA GLY A 293 2.64 1.04 -8.92
C GLY A 293 2.78 -0.31 -8.22
N LEU A 294 1.69 -0.83 -7.64
CA LEU A 294 1.69 -2.09 -6.91
C LEU A 294 1.98 -3.30 -7.81
N ILE A 295 1.35 -3.38 -8.97
CA ILE A 295 1.56 -4.47 -9.93
C ILE A 295 2.98 -4.41 -10.48
N GLY A 296 3.47 -3.22 -10.85
CA GLY A 296 4.83 -3.03 -11.32
C GLY A 296 5.89 -3.42 -10.27
N ALA A 297 5.72 -2.95 -9.04
CA ALA A 297 6.62 -3.30 -7.92
C ALA A 297 6.63 -4.80 -7.63
N SER A 298 5.46 -5.46 -7.68
CA SER A 298 5.35 -6.91 -7.46
C SER A 298 6.03 -7.71 -8.56
N ALA A 299 5.82 -7.35 -9.82
CA ALA A 299 6.47 -8.00 -10.95
C ALA A 299 8.01 -7.87 -10.87
N ALA A 300 8.52 -6.67 -10.56
CA ALA A 300 9.95 -6.42 -10.38
C ALA A 300 10.54 -7.18 -9.18
N PHE A 301 9.79 -7.27 -8.07
CA PHE A 301 10.20 -8.05 -6.91
C PHE A 301 10.36 -9.53 -7.25
N PHE A 302 9.35 -10.15 -7.88
CA PHE A 302 9.40 -11.57 -8.22
C PHE A 302 10.39 -11.89 -9.33
N GLU A 303 10.64 -10.99 -10.29
CA GLU A 303 11.74 -11.13 -11.26
C GLU A 303 13.08 -11.25 -10.55
N ARG A 304 13.35 -10.34 -9.61
CA ARG A 304 14.60 -10.34 -8.81
C ARG A 304 14.72 -11.59 -7.94
N VAL A 305 13.65 -11.99 -7.24
CA VAL A 305 13.64 -13.15 -6.33
C VAL A 305 13.86 -14.46 -7.08
N THR A 306 13.30 -14.59 -8.29
CA THR A 306 13.44 -15.79 -9.13
C THR A 306 14.74 -15.81 -9.95
N GLY A 307 15.58 -14.78 -9.81
CA GLY A 307 16.81 -14.65 -10.61
C GLY A 307 16.54 -14.50 -12.11
N GLY A 308 15.46 -13.77 -12.47
CA GLY A 308 15.06 -13.51 -13.86
C GLY A 308 14.28 -14.66 -14.53
N LYS A 309 14.01 -15.78 -13.82
CA LYS A 309 13.18 -16.87 -14.36
C LYS A 309 11.76 -16.41 -14.64
N LEU A 310 11.17 -15.66 -13.74
CA LEU A 310 9.91 -14.98 -13.95
C LEU A 310 10.20 -13.58 -14.51
N ARG A 311 10.11 -13.40 -15.81
CA ARG A 311 10.36 -12.12 -16.47
C ARG A 311 9.30 -11.09 -16.08
N TYR A 312 9.68 -9.82 -15.94
CA TYR A 312 8.80 -8.72 -15.56
C TYR A 312 7.45 -8.70 -16.30
N PRO A 313 7.38 -8.78 -17.66
CA PRO A 313 6.09 -8.77 -18.37
C PRO A 313 5.18 -9.94 -18.01
N VAL A 314 5.77 -11.12 -17.77
CA VAL A 314 5.02 -12.33 -17.36
C VAL A 314 4.47 -12.13 -15.95
N GLY A 315 5.27 -11.57 -15.03
CA GLY A 315 4.83 -11.21 -13.69
C GLY A 315 3.66 -10.23 -13.70
N VAL A 316 3.71 -9.19 -14.56
CA VAL A 316 2.60 -8.24 -14.75
C VAL A 316 1.33 -8.94 -15.24
N VAL A 317 1.42 -9.82 -16.23
CA VAL A 317 0.25 -10.58 -16.75
C VAL A 317 -0.36 -11.46 -15.67
N ILE A 318 0.45 -12.19 -14.89
CA ILE A 318 -0.02 -13.04 -13.80
C ILE A 318 -0.74 -12.20 -12.74
N ALA A 319 -0.12 -11.09 -12.31
CA ALA A 319 -0.70 -10.21 -11.30
C ALA A 319 -2.03 -9.60 -11.75
N ILE A 320 -2.12 -9.15 -13.00
CA ILE A 320 -3.35 -8.58 -13.57
C ILE A 320 -4.44 -9.65 -13.68
N THR A 321 -4.11 -10.85 -14.18
CA THR A 321 -5.10 -11.93 -14.33
C THR A 321 -5.67 -12.32 -12.96
N ALA A 322 -4.82 -12.49 -11.95
CA ALA A 322 -5.25 -12.77 -10.59
C ALA A 322 -6.10 -11.62 -10.02
N SER A 323 -5.69 -10.37 -10.26
CA SER A 323 -6.43 -9.19 -9.78
C SER A 323 -7.81 -9.05 -10.43
N ILE A 324 -7.97 -9.38 -11.71
CA ILE A 324 -9.28 -9.41 -12.39
C ILE A 324 -10.18 -10.47 -11.74
N LEU A 325 -9.68 -11.69 -11.55
CA LEU A 325 -10.45 -12.77 -10.95
C LEU A 325 -10.94 -12.39 -9.54
N ILE A 326 -10.05 -11.86 -8.71
CA ILE A 326 -10.36 -11.48 -7.33
C ILE A 326 -11.26 -10.23 -7.29
N CYS A 327 -11.05 -9.24 -8.14
CA CYS A 327 -11.87 -8.03 -8.21
C CYS A 327 -13.36 -8.37 -8.41
N ASN A 328 -13.66 -9.38 -9.21
CA ASN A 328 -15.03 -9.80 -9.49
C ASN A 328 -15.75 -10.49 -8.33
N LEU A 329 -15.09 -10.71 -7.20
CA LEU A 329 -15.74 -11.08 -5.94
C LEU A 329 -16.51 -9.89 -5.31
N GLY A 330 -16.21 -8.66 -5.74
CA GLY A 330 -16.75 -7.43 -5.15
C GLY A 330 -15.95 -6.95 -3.93
N LEU A 331 -16.07 -5.65 -3.62
CA LEU A 331 -15.25 -4.98 -2.60
C LEU A 331 -15.40 -5.62 -1.22
N THR A 332 -16.63 -5.85 -0.76
CA THR A 332 -16.92 -6.43 0.55
C THR A 332 -16.31 -7.81 0.72
N ASN A 333 -16.41 -8.68 -0.29
CA ASN A 333 -15.83 -10.01 -0.23
C ASN A 333 -14.29 -9.98 -0.27
N ILE A 334 -13.71 -9.05 -0.99
CA ILE A 334 -12.23 -8.84 -0.98
C ILE A 334 -11.77 -8.44 0.44
N ILE A 335 -12.48 -7.53 1.10
CA ILE A 335 -12.16 -7.08 2.46
C ILE A 335 -12.30 -8.25 3.46
N ASN A 336 -13.39 -9.01 3.36
CA ASN A 336 -13.61 -10.18 4.22
C ASN A 336 -12.55 -11.28 4.01
N LEU A 337 -12.13 -11.51 2.76
CA LEU A 337 -11.02 -12.42 2.45
C LEU A 337 -9.68 -11.92 2.97
N ALA A 338 -9.45 -10.61 2.90
CA ALA A 338 -8.23 -9.97 3.33
C ALA A 338 -8.03 -10.04 4.85
N SER A 339 -9.12 -9.90 5.63
CA SER A 339 -9.06 -9.78 7.08
C SER A 339 -8.27 -10.91 7.76
N PRO A 340 -8.58 -12.21 7.58
CA PRO A 340 -7.82 -13.29 8.20
C PRO A 340 -6.38 -13.39 7.66
N ILE A 341 -6.16 -13.10 6.38
CA ILE A 341 -4.82 -13.14 5.78
C ILE A 341 -3.92 -12.08 6.41
N LEU A 342 -4.41 -10.86 6.52
CA LEU A 342 -3.67 -9.74 7.10
C LEU A 342 -3.47 -9.92 8.61
N ALA A 343 -4.46 -10.46 9.33
CA ALA A 343 -4.34 -10.78 10.75
C ALA A 343 -3.20 -11.79 11.03
N ILE A 344 -2.86 -12.67 10.07
CA ILE A 344 -1.74 -13.60 10.19
C ILE A 344 -0.41 -12.95 9.80
N ILE A 345 -0.37 -12.15 8.72
CA ILE A 345 0.88 -11.66 8.13
C ILE A 345 1.36 -10.36 8.79
N CYS A 346 0.46 -9.45 9.18
CA CYS A 346 0.85 -8.16 9.73
C CYS A 346 1.62 -8.27 11.06
N PRO A 347 1.21 -9.06 12.08
CA PRO A 347 1.90 -9.10 13.36
C PRO A 347 3.38 -9.55 13.27
N PRO A 348 3.75 -10.66 12.60
CA PRO A 348 5.16 -11.04 12.47
C PRO A 348 5.97 -10.03 11.64
N TYR A 349 5.36 -9.37 10.65
CA TYR A 349 6.01 -8.31 9.90
C TYR A 349 6.25 -7.08 10.77
N MET A 350 5.23 -6.64 11.52
CA MET A 350 5.30 -5.49 12.42
C MET A 350 6.36 -5.66 13.50
N ILE A 351 6.36 -6.79 14.22
CA ILE A 351 7.34 -7.01 15.29
C ILE A 351 8.77 -7.03 14.75
N THR A 352 8.99 -7.60 13.56
CA THR A 352 10.30 -7.59 12.92
C THR A 352 10.76 -6.17 12.64
N VAL A 353 9.88 -5.34 12.09
CA VAL A 353 10.17 -3.94 11.75
C VAL A 353 10.35 -3.08 13.00
N VAL A 354 9.54 -3.28 14.03
CA VAL A 354 9.70 -2.58 15.33
C VAL A 354 11.05 -2.94 15.98
N LEU A 355 11.45 -4.20 15.95
CA LEU A 355 12.74 -4.63 16.48
C LEU A 355 13.93 -4.04 15.71
N LEU A 356 13.77 -3.68 14.42
CA LEU A 356 14.81 -2.98 13.67
C LEU A 356 15.16 -1.60 14.27
N LEU A 357 14.27 -0.94 15.02
CA LEU A 357 14.59 0.27 15.77
C LEU A 357 15.71 0.02 16.79
N PHE A 358 15.74 -1.17 17.34
CA PHE A 358 16.66 -1.60 18.38
C PHE A 358 17.83 -2.44 17.85
N ILE A 359 18.05 -2.48 16.53
CA ILE A 359 19.08 -3.31 15.87
C ILE A 359 20.49 -3.09 16.44
N ARG A 360 20.77 -1.90 16.98
CA ARG A 360 22.06 -1.61 17.65
C ARG A 360 22.26 -2.31 18.99
N HIS A 361 21.17 -2.69 19.65
CA HIS A 361 21.17 -3.37 20.95
C HIS A 361 20.93 -4.87 20.81
N ILE A 362 20.37 -5.29 19.67
CA ILE A 362 20.08 -6.69 19.39
C ILE A 362 21.16 -7.23 18.45
N HIS A 363 22.04 -8.08 18.97
CA HIS A 363 23.21 -8.59 18.24
C HIS A 363 22.99 -9.97 17.62
N SER A 364 21.81 -10.59 17.86
CA SER A 364 21.49 -11.93 17.38
C SER A 364 20.24 -11.99 16.52
N THR A 365 20.33 -12.66 15.38
CA THR A 365 19.20 -12.95 14.46
C THR A 365 18.14 -13.84 15.12
N TRP A 366 18.51 -14.63 16.13
CA TRP A 366 17.59 -15.53 16.84
C TRP A 366 16.50 -14.78 17.61
N VAL A 367 16.78 -13.56 18.08
CA VAL A 367 15.78 -12.69 18.73
C VAL A 367 14.69 -12.31 17.74
N PHE A 368 15.06 -11.91 16.52
CA PHE A 368 14.11 -11.57 15.46
C PHE A 368 13.29 -12.80 15.03
N LYS A 369 13.98 -13.94 14.81
CA LYS A 369 13.31 -15.21 14.43
C LYS A 369 12.35 -15.68 15.50
N GLY A 370 12.73 -15.60 16.77
CA GLY A 370 11.89 -15.96 17.89
C GLY A 370 10.67 -15.04 18.01
N ALA A 371 10.86 -13.72 17.92
CA ALA A 371 9.77 -12.75 17.96
C ALA A 371 8.77 -12.94 16.81
N ALA A 372 9.27 -13.03 15.57
CA ALA A 372 8.44 -13.22 14.40
C ALA A 372 7.72 -14.59 14.43
N GLY A 373 8.41 -15.65 14.89
CA GLY A 373 7.84 -16.98 15.06
C GLY A 373 6.74 -17.01 16.12
N GLY A 374 6.96 -16.39 17.28
CA GLY A 374 5.97 -16.28 18.35
C GLY A 374 4.74 -15.47 17.91
N ALA A 375 4.96 -14.34 17.19
CA ALA A 375 3.89 -13.57 16.61
C ALA A 375 3.08 -14.37 15.58
N LEU A 376 3.76 -15.10 14.68
CA LEU A 376 3.10 -15.90 13.64
C LEU A 376 2.24 -17.01 14.23
N VAL A 377 2.78 -17.78 15.18
CA VAL A 377 2.04 -18.88 15.84
C VAL A 377 0.80 -18.33 16.56
N ALA A 378 0.96 -17.23 17.31
CA ALA A 378 -0.16 -16.60 17.99
C ALA A 378 -1.20 -16.04 17.00
N SER A 379 -0.77 -15.37 15.94
CA SER A 379 -1.67 -14.80 14.94
C SER A 379 -2.47 -15.88 14.21
N VAL A 380 -1.84 -17.00 13.85
CA VAL A 380 -2.54 -18.16 13.27
C VAL A 380 -3.57 -18.70 14.25
N ALA A 381 -3.19 -18.90 15.53
CA ALA A 381 -4.09 -19.43 16.55
C ALA A 381 -5.29 -18.49 16.80
N ILE A 382 -5.04 -17.18 16.90
CA ILE A 382 -6.08 -16.14 17.06
C ILE A 382 -7.02 -16.14 15.86
N THR A 383 -6.47 -16.17 14.63
CA THR A 383 -7.28 -16.17 13.41
C THR A 383 -8.13 -17.44 13.28
N LEU A 384 -7.59 -18.60 13.64
CA LEU A 384 -8.37 -19.85 13.68
C LEU A 384 -9.47 -19.79 14.73
N HIS A 385 -9.21 -19.21 15.90
CA HIS A 385 -10.22 -18.99 16.92
C HIS A 385 -11.34 -18.07 16.42
N THR A 386 -11.01 -16.91 15.88
CA THR A 386 -12.00 -15.92 15.40
C THR A 386 -12.82 -16.42 14.21
N THR A 387 -12.24 -17.28 13.35
CA THR A 387 -12.90 -17.79 12.15
C THR A 387 -13.73 -19.05 12.43
N PHE A 388 -13.24 -19.96 13.27
CA PHE A 388 -13.84 -21.28 13.47
C PHE A 388 -14.32 -21.54 14.90
N GLY A 389 -14.13 -20.59 15.83
CA GLY A 389 -14.56 -20.72 17.23
C GLY A 389 -13.78 -21.78 18.03
N VAL A 390 -12.57 -22.18 17.57
CA VAL A 390 -11.74 -23.18 18.26
C VAL A 390 -10.88 -22.52 19.34
N TRP A 391 -10.61 -23.25 20.44
CA TRP A 391 -9.73 -22.79 21.53
C TRP A 391 -10.18 -21.52 22.26
N GLY A 392 -11.35 -21.54 22.91
CA GLY A 392 -11.88 -20.42 23.71
C GLY A 392 -10.94 -19.85 24.77
N THR A 393 -9.86 -20.57 25.14
CA THR A 393 -8.80 -20.08 26.02
C THR A 393 -7.98 -18.93 25.45
N ILE A 394 -8.07 -18.69 24.14
CA ILE A 394 -7.36 -17.57 23.46
C ILE A 394 -7.88 -16.21 23.93
N GLU A 395 -9.16 -16.11 24.26
CA GLU A 395 -9.77 -14.87 24.79
C GLU A 395 -9.17 -14.45 26.14
N ALA A 396 -8.61 -15.40 26.90
CA ALA A 396 -7.93 -15.12 28.15
C ALA A 396 -6.50 -14.57 27.97
N LEU A 397 -5.98 -14.50 26.74
CA LEU A 397 -4.66 -13.93 26.51
C LEU A 397 -4.64 -12.44 26.85
N PRO A 398 -3.57 -11.95 27.49
CA PRO A 398 -3.38 -10.53 27.71
C PRO A 398 -3.49 -9.73 26.43
N LEU A 399 -4.12 -8.56 26.48
CA LEU A 399 -4.32 -7.65 25.36
C LEU A 399 -5.25 -8.18 24.25
N TYR A 400 -6.01 -9.27 24.48
CA TYR A 400 -6.95 -9.81 23.50
C TYR A 400 -8.03 -8.77 23.16
N SER A 401 -8.62 -8.12 24.16
CA SER A 401 -9.63 -7.06 23.98
C SER A 401 -9.13 -5.84 23.20
N PHE A 402 -7.82 -5.64 23.18
CA PHE A 402 -7.18 -4.58 22.40
C PHE A 402 -6.65 -5.05 21.04
N GLY A 403 -6.84 -6.31 20.64
CA GLY A 403 -6.34 -6.84 19.36
C GLY A 403 -4.82 -7.10 19.30
N PHE A 404 -4.12 -7.04 20.45
CA PHE A 404 -2.67 -7.28 20.55
C PHE A 404 -2.32 -8.60 21.26
N ALA A 405 -3.23 -9.56 21.27
CA ALA A 405 -2.97 -10.86 21.92
C ALA A 405 -1.76 -11.62 21.36
N TRP A 406 -1.29 -11.28 20.16
CA TRP A 406 -0.08 -11.83 19.55
C TRP A 406 1.22 -11.25 20.16
N LEU A 407 1.17 -10.09 20.83
CA LEU A 407 2.36 -9.39 21.33
C LEU A 407 3.05 -10.15 22.50
N PRO A 408 2.34 -10.64 23.54
CA PRO A 408 2.99 -11.42 24.59
C PRO A 408 3.70 -12.68 24.08
N PRO A 409 3.12 -13.52 23.19
CA PRO A 409 3.84 -14.64 22.58
C PRO A 409 5.02 -14.20 21.70
N ALA A 410 4.95 -13.06 21.02
CA ALA A 410 6.06 -12.50 20.26
C ALA A 410 7.24 -12.12 21.17
N LEU A 411 6.96 -11.47 22.30
CA LEU A 411 7.98 -11.10 23.29
C LEU A 411 8.57 -12.35 23.98
N ALA A 412 7.75 -13.34 24.30
CA ALA A 412 8.22 -14.63 24.83
C ALA A 412 9.12 -15.34 23.80
N GLY A 413 8.75 -15.33 22.53
CA GLY A 413 9.56 -15.85 21.43
C GLY A 413 10.88 -15.10 21.28
N ALA A 414 10.89 -13.77 21.41
CA ALA A 414 12.11 -12.96 21.40
C ALA A 414 13.06 -13.35 22.53
N LEU A 415 12.51 -13.52 23.75
CA LEU A 415 13.26 -13.94 24.93
C LEU A 415 13.83 -15.36 24.76
N ALA A 416 13.01 -16.29 24.26
CA ALA A 416 13.46 -17.65 23.96
C ALA A 416 14.58 -17.64 22.90
N GLY A 417 14.43 -16.86 21.85
CA GLY A 417 15.46 -16.66 20.83
C GLY A 417 16.76 -16.09 21.41
N TRP A 418 16.64 -15.12 22.31
CA TRP A 418 17.80 -14.58 23.03
C TRP A 418 18.50 -15.65 23.89
N MET A 419 17.75 -16.43 24.67
CA MET A 419 18.32 -17.53 25.49
C MET A 419 18.98 -18.61 24.62
N LEU A 420 18.35 -19.01 23.53
CA LEU A 420 18.92 -19.97 22.58
C LEU A 420 20.19 -19.45 21.93
N SER A 421 20.23 -18.16 21.56
CA SER A 421 21.43 -17.55 20.98
C SER A 421 22.61 -17.59 21.97
N TYR A 422 22.32 -17.41 23.26
CA TYR A 422 23.31 -17.52 24.31
C TYR A 422 23.80 -18.97 24.48
N ALA A 423 22.88 -19.92 24.53
CA ALA A 423 23.20 -21.34 24.72
C ALA A 423 24.01 -21.94 23.54
N PHE A 424 23.76 -21.50 22.32
CA PHE A 424 24.40 -22.03 21.11
C PHE A 424 25.54 -21.14 20.56
N GLY A 425 25.92 -20.07 21.24
CA GLY A 425 27.04 -19.20 20.85
C GLY A 425 26.76 -18.27 19.65
N TYR A 426 25.49 -18.05 19.29
CA TYR A 426 25.06 -17.14 18.21
C TYR A 426 24.80 -15.71 18.69
N GLN A 427 25.52 -15.26 19.70
CA GLN A 427 25.28 -13.97 20.37
C GLN A 427 25.61 -12.75 19.48
N ASN A 428 26.46 -12.93 18.46
CA ASN A 428 26.95 -11.85 17.60
C ASN A 428 26.86 -12.22 16.11
N ASP A 429 25.85 -12.98 15.70
CA ASP A 429 25.67 -13.38 14.30
C ASP A 429 25.24 -12.21 13.42
N LEU A 430 24.50 -11.21 13.95
CA LEU A 430 24.18 -9.96 13.26
C LEU A 430 25.41 -9.06 13.04
N VAL A 431 26.37 -9.07 13.95
CA VAL A 431 27.60 -8.25 13.83
C VAL A 431 28.52 -8.79 12.74
N ARG A 432 28.41 -10.08 12.41
CA ARG A 432 29.18 -10.74 11.35
C ARG A 432 28.55 -10.64 9.97
N ASP A 433 27.31 -10.13 9.88
CA ASP A 433 26.60 -9.97 8.61
C ASP A 433 27.11 -8.72 7.86
N PRO A 434 27.33 -8.77 6.53
CA PRO A 434 27.71 -7.62 5.70
C PRO A 434 26.85 -6.38 5.88
N LEU A 435 25.57 -6.55 6.28
CA LEU A 435 24.67 -5.43 6.58
C LEU A 435 25.09 -4.61 7.80
N HIS A 436 25.71 -5.24 8.80
CA HIS A 436 26.26 -4.55 9.97
C HIS A 436 27.58 -3.85 9.61
N GLN A 437 28.38 -4.47 8.73
CA GLN A 437 29.62 -3.87 8.21
C GLN A 437 29.31 -2.64 7.36
N VAL A 438 28.31 -2.68 6.47
CA VAL A 438 27.85 -1.52 5.69
C VAL A 438 27.29 -0.41 6.60
N ALA A 439 26.66 -0.76 7.72
CA ALA A 439 26.17 0.23 8.69
C ALA A 439 27.31 0.83 9.53
N GLU A 440 28.40 0.12 9.69
CA GLU A 440 29.57 0.54 10.45
C GLU A 440 30.62 1.24 9.57
N GLU A 441 30.83 0.78 8.33
CA GLU A 441 31.63 1.47 7.31
C GLU A 441 31.05 2.85 6.97
N ALA A 442 29.74 2.97 6.88
CA ALA A 442 29.07 4.27 6.74
C ALA A 442 29.24 5.20 7.97
N ARG A 443 29.77 4.68 9.07
CA ARG A 443 30.08 5.42 10.29
C ARG A 443 31.56 5.86 10.36
N THR A 444 32.43 5.10 9.72
CA THR A 444 33.87 5.35 9.67
C THR A 444 34.29 6.20 8.46
N GLU A 445 33.47 6.34 7.45
CA GLU A 445 33.60 7.34 6.38
C GLU A 445 33.13 8.74 6.88
N GLU A 446 33.59 9.17 8.06
CA GLU A 446 33.66 10.58 8.38
C GLU A 446 34.86 11.16 7.60
N PRO A 447 34.65 12.07 6.64
CA PRO A 447 35.77 12.88 6.18
C PRO A 447 36.26 13.64 7.39
N CYS A 448 37.54 13.51 7.71
CA CYS A 448 38.24 14.43 8.62
C CYS A 448 37.87 15.85 8.21
N ALA A 449 36.96 16.47 8.95
CA ALA A 449 36.55 17.86 8.73
C ALA A 449 37.67 18.84 9.08
N ASP A 450 38.82 18.33 9.53
CA ASP A 450 39.99 19.11 9.95
C ASP A 450 41.01 19.33 8.84
N VAL A 451 40.82 18.77 7.62
CA VAL A 451 41.77 19.00 6.51
C VAL A 451 41.30 20.10 5.55
N VAL A 452 40.00 20.45 5.55
CA VAL A 452 39.47 21.49 4.63
C VAL A 452 39.62 22.90 5.19
N SER A 453 39.89 23.07 6.48
CA SER A 453 40.17 24.39 7.07
C SER A 453 41.65 24.84 6.98
N ALA A 454 42.55 23.94 6.57
CA ALA A 454 43.98 24.26 6.41
C ALA A 454 44.36 24.66 4.96
N GLU A 455 43.51 24.44 3.97
CA GLU A 455 43.79 24.82 2.58
C GLU A 455 43.11 26.14 2.14
N ALA A 456 42.34 26.79 3.01
CA ALA A 456 41.69 28.06 2.67
C ALA A 456 42.54 29.30 2.98
N ASP A 457 43.70 29.15 3.64
CA ASP A 457 44.60 30.27 4.03
C ASP A 457 45.92 30.35 3.23
N ALA A 458 46.09 29.57 2.15
CA ALA A 458 47.33 29.53 1.38
C ALA A 458 47.11 29.77 -0.12
N ASP A 459 46.34 30.77 -0.50
CA ASP A 459 46.32 31.22 -1.91
C ASP A 459 46.36 32.75 -2.03
N PHE A 460 47.55 33.29 -1.82
CA PHE A 460 47.96 34.56 -2.39
C PHE A 460 49.46 34.47 -2.71
N GLY A 461 49.83 34.09 -3.94
CA GLY A 461 51.20 34.17 -4.40
C GLY A 461 51.52 33.44 -5.70
N THR A 462 51.41 34.17 -6.81
CA THR A 462 52.24 34.10 -8.01
C THR A 462 52.10 32.95 -9.02
N ASP A 463 51.54 33.31 -10.17
CA ASP A 463 51.87 32.90 -11.54
C ASP A 463 53.38 32.56 -11.71
N GLU A 464 53.74 31.28 -11.80
CA GLU A 464 54.93 30.83 -12.57
C GLU A 464 55.18 29.31 -12.54
N ALA A 465 54.19 28.45 -12.85
CA ALA A 465 54.44 27.02 -13.03
C ALA A 465 53.54 26.29 -14.06
N ALA A 466 52.97 27.03 -15.00
CA ALA A 466 52.15 26.46 -16.07
C ALA A 466 52.94 26.26 -17.38
N ARG A 467 54.15 25.75 -17.34
CA ARG A 467 54.94 25.42 -18.55
C ARG A 467 55.98 24.35 -18.36
N GLN A 468 55.65 23.19 -17.81
CA GLN A 468 56.50 22.00 -17.94
C GLN A 468 55.80 20.75 -17.42
N ALA A 469 54.92 20.14 -18.18
CA ALA A 469 54.53 18.72 -18.06
C ALA A 469 53.82 18.22 -19.32
N GLU A 470 54.53 18.37 -20.42
CA GLU A 470 54.24 17.62 -21.66
C GLU A 470 55.42 16.65 -21.80
N THR A 471 55.17 15.35 -21.78
CA THR A 471 56.01 14.20 -22.03
C THR A 471 56.22 13.27 -20.86
N ALA A 472 55.40 12.22 -20.81
CA ALA A 472 55.81 10.85 -20.46
C ALA A 472 54.65 9.84 -20.61
N PRO A 473 54.91 8.58 -21.00
CA PRO A 473 53.99 7.67 -21.63
C PRO A 473 53.21 6.80 -20.65
N ALA A 474 52.05 6.25 -21.14
CA ALA A 474 51.12 5.36 -20.46
C ALA A 474 51.73 4.01 -20.05
N PRO A 475 51.33 3.43 -18.94
CA PRO A 475 51.50 2.02 -18.67
C PRO A 475 50.19 1.21 -18.90
N VAL A 476 50.45 0.02 -19.41
CA VAL A 476 49.64 -1.07 -19.87
C VAL A 476 48.68 -1.61 -18.79
N ALA A 477 47.48 -1.95 -19.20
CA ALA A 477 46.45 -2.64 -18.44
C ALA A 477 46.78 -4.12 -18.21
N VAL A 478 46.52 -4.60 -16.99
CA VAL A 478 46.30 -6.01 -16.68
C VAL A 478 44.96 -6.11 -15.95
N GLY A 479 44.10 -6.96 -16.52
CA GLY A 479 42.72 -7.11 -16.10
C GLY A 479 42.53 -7.98 -14.85
N ALA A 480 41.47 -7.74 -14.15
CA ALA A 480 40.73 -8.74 -13.38
C ALA A 480 39.24 -8.39 -13.37
N ALA A 481 38.46 -9.42 -13.61
CA ALA A 481 37.03 -9.43 -13.79
C ALA A 481 36.24 -9.26 -12.46
N GLY A 482 35.03 -8.70 -12.56
CA GLY A 482 33.99 -9.03 -11.61
C GLY A 482 32.97 -7.91 -11.30
N SER A 483 31.73 -8.20 -11.69
CA SER A 483 30.44 -7.75 -11.16
C SER A 483 29.84 -6.41 -11.59
N ALA A 484 28.85 -6.56 -12.42
CA ALA A 484 27.51 -5.98 -12.48
C ALA A 484 27.23 -4.61 -11.83
N GLY A 485 27.10 -3.59 -12.65
CA GLY A 485 26.41 -2.36 -12.34
C GLY A 485 25.54 -1.95 -13.52
N ALA A 486 24.25 -1.78 -13.28
CA ALA A 486 23.28 -1.31 -14.25
C ALA A 486 23.57 0.13 -14.65
N THR A 487 23.84 0.35 -15.93
CA THR A 487 24.08 1.68 -16.50
C THR A 487 22.81 2.15 -17.21
N VAL A 488 22.28 3.25 -16.73
CA VAL A 488 21.26 4.06 -17.41
C VAL A 488 21.95 4.79 -18.56
N VAL A 489 21.46 4.56 -19.78
CA VAL A 489 21.91 5.27 -20.99
C VAL A 489 21.12 6.56 -21.09
N ALA A 490 21.81 7.67 -20.99
CA ALA A 490 21.32 8.97 -21.41
C ALA A 490 21.72 9.21 -22.86
N ALA A 491 20.73 9.46 -23.71
CA ALA A 491 20.92 9.91 -25.08
C ALA A 491 21.22 11.42 -25.10
N GLY A 492 22.34 11.79 -25.67
CA GLY A 492 22.69 13.17 -25.99
C GLY A 492 22.71 13.36 -27.50
N GLU A 493 21.92 14.34 -27.95
CA GLU A 493 21.92 14.89 -29.29
C GLU A 493 23.23 15.60 -29.58
N THR A 494 23.76 15.47 -30.82
CA THR A 494 24.46 16.57 -31.50
C THR A 494 24.24 16.48 -32.98
N ALA A 495 23.82 17.62 -33.50
CA ALA A 495 23.61 17.96 -34.89
C ALA A 495 24.94 18.10 -35.69
N GLY A 496 24.86 17.92 -36.98
CA GLY A 496 25.92 18.34 -37.90
C GLY A 496 25.76 17.73 -39.29
N ASN A 497 25.16 18.49 -40.20
CA ASN A 497 25.18 18.40 -41.66
C ASN A 497 26.45 19.12 -42.22
N PRO A 498 26.80 19.17 -43.53
CA PRO A 498 26.33 18.48 -44.73
C PRO A 498 27.46 18.07 -45.73
N ALA A 499 27.04 17.62 -46.88
CA ALA A 499 27.55 17.83 -48.24
C ALA A 499 28.02 16.61 -49.09
N GLU A 500 27.34 16.52 -50.22
CA GLU A 500 27.76 16.32 -51.60
C GLU A 500 28.23 14.97 -52.11
N SER A 501 27.56 14.40 -53.06
CA SER A 501 27.57 14.42 -54.52
C SER A 501 27.14 13.05 -55.09
N ALA A 502 26.10 13.03 -55.87
CA ALA A 502 25.97 13.05 -57.29
C ALA A 502 26.09 11.70 -58.04
N HIS A 503 25.17 11.53 -58.97
CA HIS A 503 25.05 10.60 -60.12
C HIS A 503 24.41 9.24 -59.86
N GLY A 504 23.39 8.82 -60.57
CA GLY A 504 22.78 9.18 -61.83
C GLY A 504 22.00 7.97 -62.33
N GLY A 505 20.90 8.18 -63.04
CA GLY A 505 20.32 7.14 -63.89
C GLY A 505 18.92 6.68 -63.52
N GLY A 506 17.90 7.28 -64.11
CA GLY A 506 16.62 6.63 -64.42
C GLY A 506 16.73 6.09 -65.88
N PRO A 507 15.64 5.81 -66.60
CA PRO A 507 14.24 5.56 -66.26
C PRO A 507 13.69 4.26 -66.91
N GLU A 508 12.39 4.04 -66.82
CA GLU A 508 11.44 3.34 -67.72
C GLU A 508 10.50 2.44 -66.93
N ASN A 509 9.24 2.71 -66.84
CA ASN A 509 8.11 2.79 -67.78
C ASN A 509 7.35 1.48 -67.94
N LEU A 510 6.03 1.61 -68.02
CA LEU A 510 4.96 0.67 -68.42
C LEU A 510 4.36 -0.14 -67.28
N GLY A 511 3.10 0.02 -66.95
CA GLY A 511 1.94 0.17 -67.78
C GLY A 511 0.92 -0.87 -67.40
N GLY A 512 -0.26 -0.45 -67.01
CA GLY A 512 -1.42 -0.96 -67.63
C GLY A 512 -2.40 -1.81 -66.81
N HIS A 513 -3.55 -1.21 -66.69
CA HIS A 513 -4.90 -1.79 -66.83
C HIS A 513 -5.70 -2.28 -65.60
N LEU A 514 -6.65 -1.44 -65.25
CA LEU A 514 -8.03 -1.81 -64.90
C LEU A 514 -8.75 -2.49 -66.10
N PRO A 515 -9.82 -3.29 -65.90
CA PRO A 515 -11.15 -2.71 -65.88
C PRO A 515 -12.22 -3.42 -65.01
N HIS A 516 -13.19 -2.59 -64.62
CA HIS A 516 -14.64 -2.75 -64.50
C HIS A 516 -15.31 -4.08 -64.86
N HIS A 517 -16.37 -4.45 -64.10
CA HIS A 517 -17.77 -4.67 -64.47
C HIS A 517 -18.56 -5.12 -63.22
N ARG A 518 -19.58 -4.35 -62.77
CA ARG A 518 -21.03 -4.30 -63.13
C ARG A 518 -21.81 -5.55 -62.70
N ALA A 519 -22.61 -5.40 -61.64
CA ALA A 519 -24.08 -5.45 -61.51
C ALA A 519 -24.85 -6.55 -62.22
N HIS A 520 -25.78 -7.17 -61.50
CA HIS A 520 -27.18 -7.50 -61.78
C HIS A 520 -27.84 -8.15 -60.53
N HIS A 521 -28.85 -7.57 -59.90
CA HIS A 521 -30.31 -7.66 -60.14
C HIS A 521 -30.92 -9.06 -60.02
N GLY A 522 -31.98 -9.13 -59.21
CA GLY A 522 -33.07 -10.13 -59.14
C GLY A 522 -33.60 -10.25 -57.71
N SER A 523 -34.56 -9.56 -57.20
CA SER A 523 -36.03 -9.49 -57.34
C SER A 523 -36.79 -10.81 -57.11
N GLY A 524 -37.71 -10.78 -56.13
CA GLY A 524 -38.83 -11.72 -55.97
C GLY A 524 -39.32 -11.78 -54.52
N HIS A 525 -40.29 -11.02 -54.13
CA HIS A 525 -41.72 -11.23 -53.88
C HIS A 525 -42.01 -12.54 -53.10
N GLY A 526 -42.74 -12.58 -51.99
CA GLY A 526 -43.95 -11.95 -51.63
C GLY A 526 -44.52 -12.44 -50.29
N HIS A 527 -45.39 -11.64 -49.79
CA HIS A 527 -46.63 -11.90 -49.01
C HIS A 527 -46.56 -12.87 -47.81
N GLY A 528 -47.06 -12.59 -46.62
CA GLY A 528 -48.10 -11.65 -46.21
C GLY A 528 -48.55 -12.04 -44.80
N THR A 529 -49.14 -11.07 -44.16
CA THR A 529 -50.17 -11.07 -43.13
C THR A 529 -49.81 -11.27 -41.67
N ALA A 530 -49.91 -10.17 -40.94
CA ALA A 530 -50.38 -10.07 -39.54
C ALA A 530 -51.92 -10.30 -39.49
N PRO A 531 -52.62 -10.22 -38.38
CA PRO A 531 -52.34 -9.90 -36.99
C PRO A 531 -53.10 -10.78 -35.96
N GLY A 532 -52.90 -10.56 -34.66
CA GLY A 532 -53.90 -11.01 -33.71
C GLY A 532 -53.51 -11.08 -32.24
N HIS A 533 -53.90 -10.05 -31.52
CA HIS A 533 -54.52 -10.01 -30.19
C HIS A 533 -53.85 -10.60 -28.94
N PHE A 534 -53.52 -9.73 -28.00
CA PHE A 534 -53.66 -9.83 -26.53
C PHE A 534 -55.14 -10.12 -26.13
N PRO A 535 -55.53 -10.47 -24.89
CA PRO A 535 -54.96 -10.52 -23.55
C PRO A 535 -55.50 -11.70 -22.68
N PRO A 536 -55.74 -11.61 -21.38
CA PRO A 536 -54.93 -11.44 -20.19
C PRO A 536 -55.11 -12.52 -19.09
N SER A 537 -54.39 -12.30 -17.93
CA SER A 537 -54.74 -12.77 -16.57
C SER A 537 -54.53 -14.23 -16.17
N ALA A 538 -53.74 -14.42 -15.12
CA ALA A 538 -54.15 -14.91 -13.80
C ALA A 538 -52.94 -15.29 -12.93
N SER A 539 -52.84 -14.64 -11.79
CA SER A 539 -52.20 -15.17 -10.58
C SER A 539 -53.13 -16.20 -9.93
N PRO A 540 -52.80 -16.87 -8.82
CA PRO A 540 -51.55 -17.28 -8.20
C PRO A 540 -51.56 -18.76 -7.80
N LEU A 541 -50.42 -19.36 -7.55
CA LEU A 541 -50.38 -20.58 -6.76
C LEU A 541 -49.24 -20.52 -5.70
N ARG A 542 -49.73 -20.58 -4.47
CA ARG A 542 -48.98 -20.82 -3.22
C ARG A 542 -48.32 -22.20 -3.25
N HIS A 543 -47.07 -22.29 -2.84
CA HIS A 543 -46.53 -23.45 -2.13
C HIS A 543 -45.58 -22.90 -1.03
N ARG A 544 -46.10 -22.94 0.15
CA ARG A 544 -45.89 -23.70 1.37
C ARG A 544 -44.38 -23.87 1.73
N ALA A 545 -43.94 -23.02 2.68
CA ALA A 545 -42.73 -23.16 3.45
C ALA A 545 -43.02 -24.06 4.66
N GLU A 546 -42.20 -25.07 4.85
CA GLU A 546 -41.92 -25.73 6.13
C GLU A 546 -40.61 -25.12 6.63
N GLY A 547 -40.47 -24.45 7.74
CA GLY A 547 -40.87 -24.72 9.10
C GLY A 547 -39.67 -25.37 9.84
N ALA A 548 -38.57 -24.58 10.15
CA ALA A 548 -37.66 -24.98 11.19
C ALA A 548 -37.71 -23.95 12.32
N LYS A 549 -38.40 -24.34 13.38
CA LYS A 549 -38.48 -23.64 14.65
C LYS A 549 -37.15 -23.86 15.40
N PHE A 550 -36.42 -22.81 15.70
CA PHE A 550 -35.47 -22.81 16.82
C PHE A 550 -36.16 -22.21 18.04
N MET A 551 -36.24 -23.04 19.10
CA MET A 551 -36.76 -22.70 20.41
C MET A 551 -35.83 -21.72 21.13
N VAL A 552 -36.40 -20.56 21.47
CA VAL A 552 -35.86 -19.68 22.49
C VAL A 552 -36.34 -20.15 23.85
N ALA A 553 -35.46 -20.62 24.69
CA ALA A 553 -35.72 -20.91 26.09
C ALA A 553 -35.47 -19.67 26.95
N ASN A 554 -36.57 -19.20 27.55
CA ASN A 554 -36.60 -18.12 28.53
C ASN A 554 -36.51 -18.74 29.94
N PRO A 555 -35.58 -18.37 30.84
CA PRO A 555 -35.72 -18.69 32.27
C PRO A 555 -36.25 -17.50 33.04
N LYS A 556 -37.36 -17.77 33.69
CA LYS A 556 -38.16 -16.96 34.59
C LYS A 556 -37.35 -16.43 35.78
N ARG A 557 -37.68 -15.17 36.13
CA ARG A 557 -37.51 -14.57 37.48
C ARG A 557 -38.05 -15.46 38.60
N GLN A 558 -37.26 -15.57 39.65
CA GLN A 558 -37.75 -15.80 41.00
C GLN A 558 -36.89 -15.01 42.00
N SER A 559 -37.51 -14.01 42.63
CA SER A 559 -37.12 -13.51 43.95
C SER A 559 -37.80 -14.40 45.02
N PRO A 560 -37.18 -14.57 46.17
CA PRO A 560 -37.82 -14.12 47.40
C PRO A 560 -36.86 -13.53 48.46
N HIS A 561 -37.39 -12.58 49.19
CA HIS A 561 -37.02 -12.14 50.54
C HIS A 561 -37.53 -13.10 51.65
N PRO A 562 -37.27 -12.81 52.97
CA PRO A 562 -36.05 -12.66 53.76
C PRO A 562 -36.03 -13.56 55.01
N GLY A 563 -34.95 -13.59 55.76
CA GLY A 563 -34.92 -14.23 57.09
C GLY A 563 -33.54 -14.28 57.74
N ARG A 564 -33.28 -13.34 58.55
CA ARG A 564 -32.84 -13.22 59.96
C ARG A 564 -32.07 -14.40 60.61
N HIS A 565 -30.99 -13.98 61.24
CA HIS A 565 -30.41 -14.32 62.57
C HIS A 565 -29.31 -15.42 62.67
N HIS A 566 -28.24 -15.04 63.22
CA HIS A 566 -27.46 -15.28 64.44
C HIS A 566 -25.99 -15.64 64.22
N ARG A 567 -25.16 -14.74 64.77
CA ARG A 567 -24.06 -14.89 65.78
C ARG A 567 -23.18 -16.15 65.73
N GLY A 568 -21.89 -15.86 65.74
CA GLY A 568 -21.02 -16.40 66.77
C GLY A 568 -19.73 -17.05 66.25
N LEU A 569 -18.68 -16.37 66.60
CA LEU A 569 -17.27 -16.64 66.81
C LEU A 569 -16.36 -16.31 65.63
#